data_8611c523ab701b9f4dfedc220e5145b2
#
_entry.id   8611c523ab701b9f4dfedc220e5145b2
#
_cell.length_a   1.000
_cell.length_b   1.000
_cell.length_c   1.000
_cell.angle_alpha   90.00
_cell.angle_beta   90.00
_cell.angle_gamma   90.00
#
_symmetry.space_group_name_H-M   'P 1'
#
loop_
_entity.id
_entity.type
_entity.pdbx_description
1 polymer ?
#
loop_
_entity_poly.entity_id
_entity_poly.type
_entity_poly.pdbx_seq_one_letter_code
_entity_poly.pdbx_strand_id
1 'polypeptide(L)'
;RRSALMLAGSLLAVLAGCSTTKDKPRPAAQGGSSVRPANALSLDAELRESLLARTMLVVNTPYTYGGNSPEGGFDCSGLIQWAVGGITERRLPRTTAQWAQSSNPVSGRDLLRGDFVFFNTLGGRYSHMGIFVGNGQFVHAPSSGGTVQRVRMDNVYFAKRFTEARSIFA
;
A
#
# COMPACT_ATOMS: atom_id res chain seq x y z
N ARG A 1 10.16 72.86 -49.66
CA ARG A 1 10.19 74.00 -48.73
C ARG A 1 10.24 73.42 -47.29
N ARG A 2 11.42 73.59 -46.77
CA ARG A 2 11.80 74.25 -45.50
C ARG A 2 11.42 73.45 -44.24
N SER A 3 12.44 72.83 -43.69
CA SER A 3 13.35 73.34 -42.66
C SER A 3 12.68 73.48 -41.30
N ALA A 4 13.18 72.75 -40.29
CA ALA A 4 14.06 73.14 -39.20
C ALA A 4 14.02 71.99 -38.17
N LEU A 5 15.08 71.31 -37.90
CA LEU A 5 16.10 71.59 -36.90
C LEU A 5 15.58 72.10 -35.55
N MET A 6 15.69 71.31 -34.52
CA MET A 6 16.27 71.74 -33.24
C MET A 6 16.69 70.50 -32.42
N LEU A 7 17.94 70.57 -32.04
CA LEU A 7 18.65 69.74 -31.06
C LEU A 7 18.19 70.08 -29.62
N ALA A 8 18.33 69.20 -28.77
CA ALA A 8 18.83 69.22 -27.37
C ALA A 8 18.22 68.10 -26.61
N GLY A 9 18.84 67.28 -25.91
CA GLY A 9 20.08 67.30 -25.18
C GLY A 9 19.86 66.36 -24.00
N SER A 10 20.79 65.40 -23.89
CA SER A 10 21.22 64.72 -22.67
C SER A 10 20.29 64.53 -21.50
N LEU A 11 20.07 63.29 -21.04
CA LEU A 11 20.61 62.87 -19.74
C LEU A 11 20.52 61.35 -19.57
N LEU A 12 21.65 60.71 -19.51
CA LEU A 12 21.78 59.35 -19.01
C LEU A 12 21.42 59.31 -17.51
N ALA A 13 20.47 58.49 -17.13
CA ALA A 13 20.32 58.05 -15.76
C ALA A 13 20.34 56.51 -15.78
N VAL A 14 21.51 55.95 -15.52
CA VAL A 14 21.70 54.53 -15.25
C VAL A 14 21.21 54.26 -13.82
N LEU A 15 20.02 53.71 -13.67
CA LEU A 15 19.58 53.17 -12.42
C LEU A 15 19.79 51.64 -12.42
N ALA A 16 20.91 51.23 -11.84
CA ALA A 16 21.16 49.85 -11.47
C ALA A 16 20.16 49.42 -10.39
N GLY A 17 19.06 48.81 -10.80
CA GLY A 17 18.15 48.15 -9.91
C GLY A 17 18.64 46.74 -9.62
N CYS A 18 19.31 46.51 -8.49
CA CYS A 18 19.53 45.18 -7.93
C CYS A 18 18.19 44.60 -7.51
N SER A 19 17.59 43.77 -8.34
CA SER A 19 16.50 42.89 -7.96
C SER A 19 17.05 41.74 -7.14
N THR A 20 17.06 41.88 -5.82
CA THR A 20 17.18 40.75 -4.92
C THR A 20 15.89 39.94 -5.00
N THR A 21 15.86 38.94 -5.85
CA THR A 21 14.86 37.87 -5.76
C THR A 21 15.07 37.17 -4.43
N LYS A 22 14.21 37.47 -3.47
CA LYS A 22 14.05 36.64 -2.26
C LYS A 22 13.59 35.28 -2.73
N ASP A 23 14.51 34.33 -2.76
CA ASP A 23 14.19 32.92 -2.84
C ASP A 23 13.28 32.59 -1.67
N LYS A 24 11.98 32.42 -1.99
CA LYS A 24 11.01 31.89 -1.05
C LYS A 24 11.46 30.45 -0.74
N PRO A 25 11.71 30.09 0.53
CA PRO A 25 12.11 28.72 0.85
C PRO A 25 11.02 27.77 0.32
N ARG A 26 11.38 26.91 -0.62
CA ARG A 26 10.54 25.79 -1.04
C ARG A 26 10.25 24.95 0.20
N PRO A 27 8.99 24.68 0.55
CA PRO A 27 8.70 23.79 1.65
C PRO A 27 9.42 22.48 1.38
N ALA A 28 10.33 22.09 2.27
CA ALA A 28 10.90 20.76 2.26
C ALA A 28 9.74 19.78 2.25
N ALA A 29 9.70 18.89 1.26
CA ALA A 29 8.79 17.78 1.26
C ALA A 29 9.01 17.05 2.58
N GLN A 30 8.09 17.23 3.52
CA GLN A 30 8.05 16.44 4.74
C GLN A 30 7.84 15.01 4.26
N GLY A 31 8.94 14.24 4.27
CA GLY A 31 8.88 12.81 4.15
C GLY A 31 7.88 12.34 5.20
N GLY A 32 6.71 11.89 4.75
CA GLY A 32 5.70 11.34 5.62
C GLY A 32 6.32 10.17 6.37
N SER A 33 6.79 10.44 7.59
CA SER A 33 7.16 9.41 8.53
C SER A 33 5.89 8.61 8.76
N SER A 34 5.80 7.44 8.14
CA SER A 34 4.71 6.50 8.40
C SER A 34 4.85 6.10 9.87
N VAL A 35 4.01 6.70 10.72
CA VAL A 35 3.97 6.37 12.14
C VAL A 35 3.62 4.88 12.24
N ARG A 36 4.61 4.10 12.66
CA ARG A 36 4.44 2.66 12.88
C ARG A 36 3.42 2.47 13.99
N PRO A 37 2.35 1.68 13.78
CA PRO A 37 1.38 1.41 14.84
C PRO A 37 2.10 0.81 16.06
N ALA A 38 1.77 1.27 17.27
CA ALA A 38 2.43 0.84 18.51
C ALA A 38 2.37 -0.69 18.74
N ASN A 39 1.41 -1.37 18.12
CA ASN A 39 1.17 -2.82 18.23
C ASN A 39 1.39 -3.56 16.91
N ALA A 40 2.13 -2.97 15.95
CA ALA A 40 2.40 -3.65 14.69
C ALA A 40 3.21 -4.94 14.92
N LEU A 41 2.77 -6.01 14.26
CA LEU A 41 3.58 -7.21 14.14
C LEU A 41 4.87 -6.87 13.39
N SER A 42 5.97 -7.44 13.85
CA SER A 42 7.27 -7.33 13.19
C SER A 42 7.91 -8.71 13.24
N LEU A 43 7.96 -9.36 12.09
CA LEU A 43 8.55 -10.66 11.88
C LEU A 43 9.79 -10.51 11.01
N ASP A 44 10.70 -11.47 11.10
CA ASP A 44 11.88 -11.50 10.27
C ASP A 44 11.52 -11.70 8.80
N ALA A 45 12.16 -10.93 7.91
CA ALA A 45 11.89 -10.97 6.48
C ALA A 45 12.11 -12.36 5.85
N GLU A 46 13.00 -13.16 6.43
CA GLU A 46 13.28 -14.54 6.01
C GLU A 46 12.05 -15.46 6.11
N LEU A 47 11.08 -15.15 6.97
CA LEU A 47 9.85 -15.91 7.11
C LEU A 47 8.85 -15.70 5.96
N ARG A 48 9.11 -14.77 5.03
CA ARG A 48 8.24 -14.50 3.89
C ARG A 48 7.99 -15.73 3.03
N GLU A 49 9.02 -16.48 2.70
CA GLU A 49 8.88 -17.68 1.86
C GLU A 49 8.12 -18.81 2.59
N SER A 50 8.27 -18.92 3.90
CA SER A 50 7.47 -19.85 4.71
C SER A 50 5.99 -19.46 4.72
N LEU A 51 5.68 -18.16 4.84
CA LEU A 51 4.31 -17.66 4.72
C LEU A 51 3.72 -17.99 3.35
N LEU A 52 4.48 -17.75 2.29
CA LEU A 52 4.04 -18.02 0.91
C LEU A 52 3.81 -19.51 0.66
N ALA A 53 4.72 -20.37 1.09
CA ALA A 53 4.57 -21.82 0.97
C ALA A 53 3.27 -22.28 1.64
N ARG A 54 3.01 -21.85 2.88
CA ARG A 54 1.76 -22.17 3.59
C ARG A 54 0.54 -21.64 2.84
N THR A 55 0.58 -20.42 2.37
CA THR A 55 -0.52 -19.83 1.60
C THR A 55 -0.85 -20.65 0.35
N MET A 56 0.17 -21.11 -0.35
CA MET A 56 -0.02 -21.91 -1.58
C MET A 56 -0.55 -23.32 -1.32
N LEU A 57 -0.26 -23.92 -0.16
CA LEU A 57 -0.77 -25.23 0.22
C LEU A 57 -2.30 -25.30 0.32
N VAL A 58 -2.95 -24.18 0.59
CA VAL A 58 -4.41 -24.13 0.82
C VAL A 58 -5.18 -23.49 -0.34
N VAL A 59 -4.53 -23.26 -1.48
CA VAL A 59 -5.24 -22.90 -2.72
C VAL A 59 -6.23 -24.03 -3.07
N ASN A 60 -7.43 -23.65 -3.52
CA ASN A 60 -8.60 -24.50 -3.75
C ASN A 60 -9.38 -24.96 -2.51
N THR A 61 -8.96 -24.57 -1.29
CA THR A 61 -9.80 -24.78 -0.09
C THR A 61 -11.07 -23.93 -0.18
N PRO A 62 -12.25 -24.49 0.14
CA PRO A 62 -13.52 -23.75 0.09
C PRO A 62 -13.54 -22.51 0.98
N TYR A 63 -14.28 -21.48 0.54
CA TYR A 63 -14.63 -20.36 1.40
C TYR A 63 -15.67 -20.79 2.43
N THR A 64 -15.42 -20.43 3.68
CA THR A 64 -16.38 -20.57 4.78
C THR A 64 -16.36 -19.29 5.62
N TYR A 65 -17.52 -18.66 5.82
CA TYR A 65 -17.60 -17.48 6.68
C TYR A 65 -17.16 -17.83 8.12
N GLY A 66 -16.20 -17.09 8.65
CA GLY A 66 -15.60 -17.38 9.96
C GLY A 66 -14.58 -18.53 9.95
N GLY A 67 -14.35 -19.18 8.82
CA GLY A 67 -13.39 -20.27 8.68
C GLY A 67 -11.93 -19.81 8.77
N ASN A 68 -11.07 -20.66 9.35
CA ASN A 68 -9.65 -20.39 9.54
C ASN A 68 -8.78 -21.66 9.54
N SER A 69 -9.25 -22.73 8.93
CA SER A 69 -8.49 -23.99 8.82
C SER A 69 -8.70 -24.66 7.45
N PRO A 70 -7.77 -25.50 7.01
CA PRO A 70 -7.93 -26.26 5.77
C PRO A 70 -9.17 -27.14 5.74
N GLU A 71 -9.54 -27.74 6.88
CA GLU A 71 -10.67 -28.68 7.01
C GLU A 71 -12.01 -27.93 7.07
N GLY A 72 -12.03 -26.77 7.76
CA GLY A 72 -13.24 -25.97 7.95
C GLY A 72 -13.48 -24.92 6.90
N GLY A 73 -12.51 -24.70 6.00
CA GLY A 73 -12.53 -23.61 5.03
C GLY A 73 -11.98 -22.31 5.59
N PHE A 74 -11.92 -21.29 4.74
CA PHE A 74 -11.36 -19.99 5.09
C PHE A 74 -12.29 -18.85 4.73
N ASP A 75 -12.36 -17.82 5.60
CA ASP A 75 -12.66 -16.46 5.15
C ASP A 75 -11.35 -15.71 4.83
N CYS A 76 -11.44 -14.48 4.32
CA CYS A 76 -10.27 -13.74 3.86
C CYS A 76 -9.23 -13.49 4.96
N SER A 77 -9.65 -13.13 6.18
CA SER A 77 -8.77 -12.88 7.32
C SER A 77 -8.33 -14.16 8.03
N GLY A 78 -9.16 -15.21 7.99
CA GLY A 78 -8.85 -16.53 8.54
C GLY A 78 -7.76 -17.25 7.76
N LEU A 79 -7.74 -17.11 6.44
CA LEU A 79 -6.63 -17.55 5.59
C LEU A 79 -5.31 -16.94 6.05
N ILE A 80 -5.27 -15.63 6.25
CA ILE A 80 -4.08 -14.93 6.70
C ILE A 80 -3.69 -15.39 8.12
N GLN A 81 -4.66 -15.51 9.02
CA GLN A 81 -4.42 -15.96 10.39
C GLN A 81 -3.78 -17.36 10.42
N TRP A 82 -4.30 -18.29 9.64
CA TRP A 82 -3.76 -19.64 9.56
C TRP A 82 -2.35 -19.66 8.94
N ALA A 83 -2.14 -18.94 7.84
CA ALA A 83 -0.85 -18.89 7.16
C ALA A 83 0.23 -18.29 8.06
N VAL A 84 -0.05 -17.15 8.73
CA VAL A 84 0.88 -16.49 9.66
C VAL A 84 1.05 -17.30 10.95
N GLY A 85 0.00 -17.96 11.45
CA GLY A 85 0.07 -18.80 12.66
C GLY A 85 1.03 -19.97 12.58
N GLY A 86 1.40 -20.40 11.38
CA GLY A 86 2.41 -21.43 11.20
C GLY A 86 3.86 -20.94 11.18
N ILE A 87 4.07 -19.63 11.29
CA ILE A 87 5.42 -19.02 11.26
C ILE A 87 5.72 -18.16 12.49
N THR A 88 4.80 -18.06 13.44
CA THR A 88 4.98 -17.31 14.70
C THR A 88 4.06 -17.79 15.80
N GLU A 89 4.52 -17.73 17.03
CA GLU A 89 3.73 -18.01 18.26
C GLU A 89 3.00 -16.77 18.79
N ARG A 90 3.08 -15.64 18.09
CA ARG A 90 2.42 -14.39 18.53
C ARG A 90 0.89 -14.52 18.43
N ARG A 91 0.19 -13.82 19.32
CA ARG A 91 -1.26 -13.65 19.18
C ARG A 91 -1.58 -12.89 17.90
N LEU A 92 -2.42 -13.44 17.06
CA LEU A 92 -2.75 -12.95 15.73
C LEU A 92 -4.12 -12.26 15.68
N PRO A 93 -4.25 -11.23 14.83
CA PRO A 93 -5.53 -10.63 14.49
C PRO A 93 -6.51 -11.64 13.89
N ARG A 94 -7.83 -11.39 14.07
CA ARG A 94 -8.87 -12.23 13.45
C ARG A 94 -9.60 -11.54 12.32
N THR A 95 -9.72 -10.21 12.36
CA THR A 95 -10.47 -9.47 11.35
C THR A 95 -9.54 -8.68 10.43
N THR A 96 -10.01 -8.37 9.22
CA THR A 96 -9.25 -7.55 8.25
C THR A 96 -8.85 -6.19 8.82
N ALA A 97 -9.74 -5.55 9.59
CA ALA A 97 -9.44 -4.27 10.25
C ALA A 97 -8.35 -4.41 11.32
N GLN A 98 -8.36 -5.49 12.11
CA GLN A 98 -7.30 -5.76 13.08
C GLN A 98 -5.97 -6.04 12.38
N TRP A 99 -5.97 -6.77 11.26
CA TRP A 99 -4.76 -6.98 10.44
C TRP A 99 -4.19 -5.66 9.91
N ALA A 100 -5.05 -4.75 9.44
CA ALA A 100 -4.61 -3.43 9.02
C ALA A 100 -3.97 -2.64 10.18
N GLN A 101 -4.55 -2.70 11.39
CA GLN A 101 -4.00 -2.04 12.58
C GLN A 101 -2.68 -2.65 13.09
N SER A 102 -2.47 -3.95 12.82
CA SER A 102 -1.30 -4.71 13.29
C SER A 102 -0.18 -4.83 12.26
N SER A 103 -0.24 -4.10 11.16
CA SER A 103 0.73 -4.12 10.09
C SER A 103 1.14 -2.70 9.68
N ASN A 104 2.31 -2.56 9.03
CA ASN A 104 2.85 -1.28 8.61
C ASN A 104 2.47 -0.98 7.15
N PRO A 105 2.10 0.28 6.80
CA PRO A 105 1.87 0.65 5.40
C PRO A 105 3.11 0.43 4.54
N VAL A 106 2.90 -0.03 3.30
CA VAL A 106 3.94 -0.23 2.29
C VAL A 106 3.55 0.53 1.04
N SER A 107 4.51 1.27 0.45
CA SER A 107 4.32 1.90 -0.85
C SER A 107 4.13 0.82 -1.93
N GLY A 108 3.29 1.09 -2.94
CA GLY A 108 3.10 0.14 -4.05
C GLY A 108 4.37 -0.20 -4.82
N ARG A 109 5.40 0.66 -4.75
CA ARG A 109 6.73 0.40 -5.35
C ARG A 109 7.60 -0.55 -4.52
N ASP A 110 7.32 -0.63 -3.23
CA ASP A 110 8.07 -1.42 -2.26
C ASP A 110 7.33 -2.70 -1.85
N LEU A 111 6.24 -3.02 -2.58
CA LEU A 111 5.42 -4.20 -2.34
C LEU A 111 6.21 -5.48 -2.62
N LEU A 112 6.42 -6.27 -1.58
CA LEU A 112 7.16 -7.53 -1.63
C LEU A 112 6.23 -8.73 -1.45
N ARG A 113 6.66 -9.87 -1.94
CA ARG A 113 5.97 -11.15 -1.71
C ARG A 113 5.80 -11.39 -0.21
N GLY A 114 4.60 -11.82 0.19
CA GLY A 114 4.24 -12.00 1.59
C GLY A 114 3.60 -10.76 2.24
N ASP A 115 3.60 -9.61 1.60
CA ASP A 115 2.86 -8.43 2.08
C ASP A 115 1.36 -8.62 1.88
N PHE A 116 0.58 -7.90 2.66
CA PHE A 116 -0.88 -7.93 2.59
C PHE A 116 -1.40 -6.83 1.67
N VAL A 117 -2.41 -7.17 0.88
CA VAL A 117 -3.14 -6.24 0.03
C VAL A 117 -4.58 -6.14 0.50
N PHE A 118 -5.07 -4.91 0.64
CA PHE A 118 -6.41 -4.62 1.16
C PHE A 118 -7.30 -4.01 0.08
N PHE A 119 -8.60 -4.32 0.19
CA PHE A 119 -9.59 -3.90 -0.79
C PHE A 119 -10.89 -3.45 -0.10
N ASN A 120 -11.57 -2.51 -0.73
CA ASN A 120 -12.94 -2.12 -0.38
C ASN A 120 -13.93 -2.89 -1.28
N THR A 121 -14.40 -4.03 -0.82
CA THR A 121 -15.37 -4.88 -1.55
C THR A 121 -16.79 -4.77 -1.01
N LEU A 122 -16.96 -4.30 0.25
CA LEU A 122 -18.25 -4.25 0.95
C LEU A 122 -18.51 -2.87 1.58
N GLY A 123 -17.94 -1.80 1.02
CA GLY A 123 -18.14 -0.43 1.52
C GLY A 123 -17.16 0.02 2.62
N GLY A 124 -16.37 -0.88 3.20
CA GLY A 124 -15.33 -0.55 4.19
C GLY A 124 -13.92 -0.63 3.61
N ARG A 125 -13.05 0.33 3.98
CA ARG A 125 -11.67 0.41 3.49
C ARG A 125 -10.89 -0.91 3.61
N TYR A 126 -11.15 -1.67 4.66
CA TYR A 126 -10.49 -2.95 4.95
C TYR A 126 -11.51 -4.09 4.97
N SER A 127 -12.47 -4.09 4.04
CA SER A 127 -13.50 -5.13 4.01
C SER A 127 -13.03 -6.45 3.40
N HIS A 128 -11.88 -6.44 2.73
CA HIS A 128 -11.26 -7.64 2.15
C HIS A 128 -9.74 -7.54 2.14
N MET A 129 -9.06 -8.69 2.17
CA MET A 129 -7.60 -8.75 2.11
C MET A 129 -7.11 -10.05 1.47
N GLY A 130 -5.84 -10.02 1.04
CA GLY A 130 -5.11 -11.16 0.53
C GLY A 130 -3.60 -11.03 0.76
N ILE A 131 -2.84 -12.05 0.37
CA ILE A 131 -1.38 -12.09 0.45
C ILE A 131 -0.82 -11.92 -0.95
N PHE A 132 0.02 -10.90 -1.15
CA PHE A 132 0.72 -10.68 -2.40
C PHE A 132 1.77 -11.77 -2.62
N VAL A 133 1.72 -12.45 -3.76
CA VAL A 133 2.58 -13.60 -4.07
C VAL A 133 3.60 -13.30 -5.18
N GLY A 134 3.70 -12.02 -5.57
CA GLY A 134 4.59 -11.60 -6.66
C GLY A 134 3.90 -11.60 -8.04
N ASN A 135 4.62 -11.12 -9.06
CA ASN A 135 4.15 -11.07 -10.45
C ASN A 135 2.77 -10.40 -10.63
N GLY A 136 2.47 -9.38 -9.82
CA GLY A 136 1.19 -8.69 -9.84
C GLY A 136 0.01 -9.56 -9.40
N GLN A 137 0.22 -10.60 -8.60
CA GLN A 137 -0.81 -11.53 -8.14
C GLN A 137 -0.89 -11.59 -6.62
N PHE A 138 -2.07 -11.92 -6.12
CA PHE A 138 -2.32 -12.18 -4.71
C PHE A 138 -3.22 -13.41 -4.53
N VAL A 139 -3.14 -14.04 -3.37
CA VAL A 139 -4.00 -15.15 -2.96
C VAL A 139 -5.00 -14.64 -1.92
N HIS A 140 -6.25 -15.02 -2.08
CA HIS A 140 -7.34 -14.65 -1.18
C HIS A 140 -8.41 -15.75 -1.09
N ALA A 141 -9.28 -15.67 -0.08
CA ALA A 141 -10.51 -16.43 0.04
C ALA A 141 -11.69 -15.50 -0.32
N PRO A 142 -12.36 -15.69 -1.47
CA PRO A 142 -13.44 -14.80 -1.94
C PRO A 142 -14.73 -14.99 -1.16
N SER A 143 -15.37 -13.89 -0.71
CA SER A 143 -16.61 -13.92 0.08
C SER A 143 -17.86 -14.32 -0.71
N SER A 144 -17.77 -14.49 -2.02
CA SER A 144 -18.91 -14.83 -2.90
C SER A 144 -19.16 -16.33 -3.05
N GLY A 145 -18.57 -17.15 -2.19
CA GLY A 145 -18.67 -18.62 -2.30
C GLY A 145 -17.80 -19.15 -3.44
N GLY A 146 -16.61 -19.52 -3.14
CA GLY A 146 -15.62 -20.07 -4.06
C GLY A 146 -14.55 -20.76 -3.26
N THR A 147 -13.36 -20.82 -3.80
CA THR A 147 -12.20 -21.40 -3.13
C THR A 147 -11.10 -20.37 -2.96
N VAL A 148 -10.17 -20.61 -2.04
CA VAL A 148 -8.90 -19.88 -1.99
C VAL A 148 -8.26 -19.89 -3.36
N GLN A 149 -7.99 -18.74 -3.93
CA GLN A 149 -7.51 -18.62 -5.31
C GLN A 149 -6.48 -17.51 -5.47
N ARG A 150 -5.69 -17.65 -6.53
CA ARG A 150 -4.73 -16.64 -6.97
C ARG A 150 -5.36 -15.77 -8.05
N VAL A 151 -5.33 -14.45 -7.86
CA VAL A 151 -5.91 -13.46 -8.76
C VAL A 151 -4.89 -12.37 -9.07
N ARG A 152 -4.99 -11.73 -10.23
CA ARG A 152 -4.17 -10.59 -10.60
C ARG A 152 -4.64 -9.30 -9.92
N MET A 153 -3.69 -8.47 -9.50
CA MET A 153 -3.96 -7.13 -8.93
C MET A 153 -4.64 -6.19 -9.94
N ASP A 154 -4.33 -6.35 -11.24
CA ASP A 154 -4.93 -5.57 -12.33
C ASP A 154 -6.27 -6.14 -12.83
N ASN A 155 -6.80 -7.19 -12.20
CA ASN A 155 -8.17 -7.62 -12.44
C ASN A 155 -9.14 -6.45 -12.26
N VAL A 156 -10.07 -6.27 -13.22
CA VAL A 156 -10.98 -5.11 -13.28
C VAL A 156 -11.77 -4.90 -11.97
N TYR A 157 -12.15 -5.97 -11.28
CA TYR A 157 -12.86 -5.88 -10.02
C TYR A 157 -11.96 -5.39 -8.88
N PHE A 158 -10.76 -5.97 -8.73
CA PHE A 158 -9.85 -5.67 -7.63
C PHE A 158 -9.07 -4.38 -7.83
N ALA A 159 -8.63 -4.05 -9.05
CA ALA A 159 -7.88 -2.82 -9.34
C ALA A 159 -8.62 -1.55 -8.88
N LYS A 160 -9.95 -1.51 -9.08
CA LYS A 160 -10.79 -0.38 -8.66
C LYS A 160 -11.08 -0.33 -7.16
N ARG A 161 -10.80 -1.41 -6.44
CA ARG A 161 -11.11 -1.58 -5.01
C ARG A 161 -9.89 -1.66 -4.12
N PHE A 162 -8.70 -1.66 -4.71
CA PHE A 162 -7.45 -1.64 -3.97
C PHE A 162 -7.37 -0.37 -3.10
N THR A 163 -7.05 -0.53 -1.82
CA THR A 163 -6.97 0.56 -0.87
C THR A 163 -5.54 0.84 -0.44
N GLU A 164 -4.81 -0.19 -0.04
CA GLU A 164 -3.39 -0.08 0.32
C GLU A 164 -2.73 -1.46 0.46
N ALA A 165 -1.40 -1.44 0.53
CA ALA A 165 -0.59 -2.58 0.92
C ALA A 165 0.04 -2.37 2.30
N ARG A 166 0.24 -3.46 3.04
CA ARG A 166 0.82 -3.43 4.38
C ARG A 166 1.69 -4.65 4.63
N SER A 167 2.71 -4.51 5.49
CA SER A 167 3.65 -5.57 5.86
C SER A 167 3.66 -5.85 7.36
N ILE A 168 3.86 -7.11 7.70
CA ILE A 168 4.20 -7.56 9.06
C ILE A 168 5.69 -7.90 9.19
N PHE A 169 6.46 -7.70 8.13
CA PHE A 169 7.89 -8.00 8.10
C PHE A 169 8.72 -6.72 8.29
N ALA A 170 9.86 -6.87 8.98
CA ALA A 170 10.82 -5.80 9.18
C ALA A 170 11.95 -5.88 8.16
#